data_f6cdf7b2c9e050498629ef33a1e909cf
#
_entry.id   f6cdf7b2c9e050498629ef33a1e909cf
#
_cell.length_a   1.000
_cell.length_b   1.000
_cell.length_c   1.000
_cell.angle_alpha   90.00
_cell.angle_beta   90.00
_cell.angle_gamma   90.00
#
_symmetry.space_group_name_H-M   'P 1'
#
loop_
_entity.id
_entity.type
_entity.pdbx_description
1 polymer ?
#
loop_
_entity_poly.entity_id
_entity_poly.type
_entity_poly.pdbx_seq_one_letter_code
_entity_poly.pdbx_strand_id
1 'polypeptide(L)'
;MKNRQSKKRLVAEWLNARFGFFYTVDKSLYSGRTRYQDIEIVKAGEFGRTLRLDNITQVVEKNEYHYHEPMTHAAMCGHRRPRDVLVIGAGDGGILREVLKYPTVRTVTLAELDAGVIAVSARYLSRVNRDVFRDPRVRVEIADGRRYVEANPGRFDVVIMDVTDPFGNSKMLYTREFFRAVRRSFRDRGGVFSMHGESPVTRPEAYNCIQKTLRTVFHSISTMYVYIQMYATLWSIDVCSDTTDLCAMRARTIDRKLSTYGIRGLKMFSGRTLEAM
;
A
#
# COMPACT_ATOMS: atom_id res chain seq x y z
N MET A 1 25.37 30.70 -26.79
CA MET A 1 24.09 30.45 -26.08
C MET A 1 24.42 29.89 -24.70
N LYS A 2 24.22 30.68 -23.63
CA LYS A 2 24.45 30.22 -22.26
C LYS A 2 23.31 29.27 -21.86
N ASN A 3 23.65 28.00 -21.70
CA ASN A 3 22.74 26.98 -21.22
C ASN A 3 22.35 27.34 -19.78
N ARG A 4 21.17 27.96 -19.59
CA ARG A 4 20.56 28.13 -18.26
C ARG A 4 20.15 26.73 -17.78
N GLN A 5 21.08 25.99 -17.19
CA GLN A 5 20.70 24.88 -16.34
C GLN A 5 19.81 25.44 -15.23
N SER A 6 18.50 25.20 -15.33
CA SER A 6 17.59 25.51 -14.23
C SER A 6 18.12 24.76 -13.00
N LYS A 7 18.36 25.48 -11.91
CA LYS A 7 18.78 24.86 -10.64
C LYS A 7 17.72 23.83 -10.27
N LYS A 8 18.05 22.55 -10.43
CA LYS A 8 17.18 21.45 -9.99
C LYS A 8 17.05 21.56 -8.47
N ARG A 9 15.80 21.44 -7.97
CA ARG A 9 15.53 21.37 -6.52
C ARG A 9 16.00 20.03 -6.01
N LEU A 10 16.80 20.02 -4.96
CA LEU A 10 17.15 18.80 -4.24
C LEU A 10 16.06 18.51 -3.19
N VAL A 11 15.60 17.27 -3.14
CA VAL A 11 14.77 16.73 -2.08
C VAL A 11 15.61 15.76 -1.28
N ALA A 12 15.73 15.97 0.03
CA ALA A 12 16.36 15.05 0.96
C ALA A 12 15.30 14.49 1.91
N GLU A 13 15.36 13.19 2.13
CA GLU A 13 14.47 12.48 3.07
C GLU A 13 15.28 11.67 4.06
N TRP A 14 14.94 11.82 5.35
CA TRP A 14 15.59 11.11 6.44
C TRP A 14 14.79 9.86 6.80
N LEU A 15 15.42 8.71 6.69
CA LEU A 15 14.83 7.42 7.09
C LEU A 15 14.97 7.18 8.60
N ASN A 16 16.01 7.74 9.20
CA ASN A 16 16.22 7.82 10.64
C ASN A 16 17.15 9.00 10.97
N ALA A 17 17.55 9.17 12.23
CA ALA A 17 18.37 10.31 12.68
C ALA A 17 19.76 10.42 12.00
N ARG A 18 20.24 9.37 11.32
CA ARG A 18 21.62 9.30 10.81
C ARG A 18 21.71 8.87 9.34
N PHE A 19 20.62 8.43 8.74
CA PHE A 19 20.60 7.91 7.40
C PHE A 19 19.39 8.43 6.60
N GLY A 20 19.63 8.79 5.36
CA GLY A 20 18.62 9.27 4.45
C GLY A 20 19.09 9.20 3.01
N PHE A 21 18.27 9.66 2.10
CA PHE A 21 18.58 9.72 0.68
C PHE A 21 18.17 11.06 0.08
N PHE A 22 18.60 11.32 -1.12
CA PHE A 22 18.18 12.50 -1.85
C PHE A 22 17.94 12.19 -3.33
N TYR A 23 17.09 13.02 -3.97
CA TYR A 23 16.88 13.00 -5.40
C TYR A 23 16.60 14.41 -5.92
N THR A 24 16.70 14.59 -7.24
CA THR A 24 16.46 15.88 -7.87
C THR A 24 15.05 15.97 -8.43
N VAL A 25 14.42 17.12 -8.25
CA VAL A 25 13.11 17.47 -8.80
C VAL A 25 13.30 18.42 -9.97
N ASP A 26 12.71 18.05 -11.12
CA ASP A 26 12.74 18.86 -12.34
C ASP A 26 11.68 19.96 -12.28
N LYS A 27 10.48 19.67 -11.74
CA LYS A 27 9.35 20.61 -11.70
C LYS A 27 8.37 20.23 -10.58
N SER A 28 7.85 21.22 -9.87
CA SER A 28 6.62 21.08 -9.07
C SER A 28 5.41 21.20 -9.99
N LEU A 29 4.49 20.24 -9.91
CA LEU A 29 3.27 20.18 -10.72
C LEU A 29 2.05 20.62 -9.92
N TYR A 30 2.08 20.39 -8.62
CA TYR A 30 1.05 20.78 -7.66
C TYR A 30 1.68 20.96 -6.29
N SER A 31 1.21 21.93 -5.54
CA SER A 31 1.49 22.10 -4.11
C SER A 31 0.25 22.71 -3.46
N GLY A 32 -0.20 22.10 -2.39
CA GLY A 32 -1.37 22.53 -1.64
C GLY A 32 -1.41 21.90 -0.27
N ARG A 33 -2.36 22.33 0.56
CA ARG A 33 -2.58 21.84 1.91
C ARG A 33 -4.04 21.51 2.14
N THR A 34 -4.30 20.41 2.77
CA THR A 34 -5.61 20.07 3.32
C THR A 34 -5.63 20.35 4.83
N ARG A 35 -6.71 20.04 5.49
CA ARG A 35 -6.75 20.09 6.97
C ARG A 35 -5.88 19.01 7.63
N TYR A 36 -5.43 18.01 6.85
CA TYR A 36 -4.69 16.87 7.39
C TYR A 36 -3.20 16.96 7.13
N GLN A 37 -2.80 17.44 5.93
CA GLN A 37 -1.41 17.35 5.47
C GLN A 37 -1.11 18.28 4.29
N ASP A 38 0.17 18.52 4.06
CA ASP A 38 0.67 19.14 2.83
C ASP A 38 0.72 18.09 1.71
N ILE A 39 0.24 18.45 0.51
CA ILE A 39 0.24 17.55 -0.66
C ILE A 39 1.07 18.20 -1.76
N GLU A 40 2.07 17.50 -2.25
CA GLU A 40 2.89 17.95 -3.37
C GLU A 40 2.95 16.88 -4.46
N ILE A 41 2.80 17.28 -5.72
CA ILE A 41 3.14 16.46 -6.89
C ILE A 41 4.34 17.08 -7.58
N VAL A 42 5.41 16.32 -7.67
CA VAL A 42 6.61 16.75 -8.39
C VAL A 42 6.89 15.84 -9.59
N LYS A 43 7.66 16.35 -10.53
CA LYS A 43 8.28 15.54 -11.58
C LYS A 43 9.75 15.36 -11.23
N ALA A 44 10.15 14.13 -10.97
CA ALA A 44 11.54 13.75 -10.76
C ALA A 44 11.99 12.85 -11.91
N GLY A 45 13.15 13.14 -12.50
CA GLY A 45 13.60 12.45 -13.72
C GLY A 45 13.65 10.94 -13.59
N GLU A 46 14.16 10.45 -12.47
CA GLU A 46 14.25 9.01 -12.17
C GLU A 46 12.87 8.38 -11.93
N PHE A 47 12.02 9.04 -11.17
CA PHE A 47 10.78 8.48 -10.65
C PHE A 47 9.52 8.80 -11.45
N GLY A 48 9.57 9.82 -12.34
CA GLY A 48 8.38 10.33 -13.02
C GLY A 48 7.59 11.26 -12.11
N ARG A 49 6.27 11.22 -12.18
CA ARG A 49 5.41 11.95 -11.24
C ARG A 49 5.45 11.28 -9.88
N THR A 50 5.62 12.08 -8.86
CA THR A 50 5.85 11.62 -7.49
C THR A 50 4.91 12.37 -6.56
N LEU A 51 4.13 11.63 -5.77
CA LEU A 51 3.31 12.17 -4.69
C LEU A 51 4.17 12.26 -3.43
N ARG A 52 4.09 13.41 -2.78
CA ARG A 52 4.70 13.66 -1.47
C ARG A 52 3.63 14.18 -0.52
N LEU A 53 3.60 13.61 0.69
CA LEU A 53 2.72 14.04 1.79
C LEU A 53 3.61 14.47 2.95
N ASP A 54 3.38 15.66 3.49
CA ASP A 54 4.20 16.27 4.54
C ASP A 54 5.72 16.17 4.26
N ASN A 55 6.10 16.43 3.00
CA ASN A 55 7.47 16.31 2.49
C ASN A 55 8.07 14.90 2.45
N ILE A 56 7.28 13.85 2.64
CA ILE A 56 7.70 12.44 2.51
C ILE A 56 7.19 11.85 1.22
N THR A 57 8.05 11.17 0.47
CA THR A 57 7.69 10.48 -0.76
C THR A 57 6.80 9.28 -0.47
N GLN A 58 5.60 9.25 -1.07
CA GLN A 58 4.61 8.21 -0.87
C GLN A 58 4.55 7.25 -2.06
N VAL A 59 4.40 7.78 -3.27
CA VAL A 59 4.32 6.98 -4.48
C VAL A 59 5.03 7.63 -5.66
N VAL A 60 5.61 6.82 -6.53
CA VAL A 60 6.30 7.25 -7.75
C VAL A 60 5.76 6.51 -8.98
N GLU A 61 5.55 7.23 -10.08
CA GLU A 61 4.90 6.71 -11.28
C GLU A 61 5.62 5.52 -11.94
N LYS A 62 6.96 5.49 -11.89
CA LYS A 62 7.73 4.48 -12.63
C LYS A 62 7.87 3.14 -11.93
N ASN A 63 8.02 3.12 -10.61
CA ASN A 63 8.43 1.93 -9.87
C ASN A 63 7.44 1.54 -8.76
N GLU A 64 6.21 2.07 -8.77
CA GLU A 64 5.18 1.81 -7.75
C GLU A 64 4.82 0.31 -7.64
N TYR A 65 4.99 -0.44 -8.72
CA TYR A 65 4.64 -1.85 -8.78
C TYR A 65 5.47 -2.72 -7.82
N HIS A 66 6.67 -2.28 -7.41
CA HIS A 66 7.46 -3.00 -6.41
C HIS A 66 6.76 -3.05 -5.05
N TYR A 67 5.88 -2.09 -4.79
CA TYR A 67 5.10 -1.99 -3.57
C TYR A 67 3.66 -2.49 -3.76
N HIS A 68 2.95 -1.98 -4.76
CA HIS A 68 1.53 -2.27 -4.94
C HIS A 68 1.26 -3.73 -5.33
N GLU A 69 2.10 -4.33 -6.20
CA GLU A 69 1.87 -5.72 -6.61
C GLU A 69 2.05 -6.72 -5.45
N PRO A 70 3.17 -6.74 -4.70
CA PRO A 70 3.31 -7.66 -3.58
C PRO A 70 2.24 -7.46 -2.52
N MET A 71 1.96 -6.22 -2.11
CA MET A 71 0.98 -5.91 -1.09
C MET A 71 -0.42 -6.41 -1.46
N THR A 72 -0.81 -6.25 -2.73
CA THR A 72 -2.13 -6.63 -3.20
C THR A 72 -2.21 -8.11 -3.52
N HIS A 73 -1.32 -8.61 -4.40
CA HIS A 73 -1.50 -9.97 -4.94
C HIS A 73 -1.19 -11.06 -3.93
N ALA A 74 -0.31 -10.83 -2.95
CA ALA A 74 -0.09 -11.77 -1.86
C ALA A 74 -1.37 -11.96 -1.03
N ALA A 75 -2.05 -10.88 -0.63
CA ALA A 75 -3.31 -10.95 0.09
C ALA A 75 -4.42 -11.59 -0.75
N MET A 76 -4.59 -11.15 -1.99
CA MET A 76 -5.63 -11.66 -2.88
C MET A 76 -5.45 -13.14 -3.22
N CYS A 77 -4.20 -13.60 -3.41
CA CYS A 77 -3.87 -15.01 -3.58
C CYS A 77 -3.98 -15.80 -2.28
N GLY A 78 -3.79 -15.17 -1.13
CA GLY A 78 -3.98 -15.77 0.18
C GLY A 78 -5.44 -16.15 0.44
N HIS A 79 -6.39 -15.39 -0.05
CA HIS A 79 -7.81 -15.70 0.09
C HIS A 79 -8.31 -16.69 -0.99
N ARG A 80 -9.28 -17.51 -0.61
CA ARG A 80 -9.83 -18.54 -1.52
C ARG A 80 -10.54 -17.90 -2.73
N ARG A 81 -11.41 -16.92 -2.51
CA ARG A 81 -12.20 -16.23 -3.55
C ARG A 81 -12.58 -14.83 -3.06
N PRO A 82 -11.70 -13.83 -3.18
CA PRO A 82 -11.98 -12.48 -2.70
C PRO A 82 -13.11 -11.82 -3.49
N ARG A 83 -14.09 -11.25 -2.79
CA ARG A 83 -15.27 -10.57 -3.38
C ARG A 83 -15.42 -9.16 -2.85
N ASP A 84 -15.35 -9.01 -1.54
CA ASP A 84 -15.53 -7.74 -0.86
C ASP A 84 -14.22 -7.35 -0.18
N VAL A 85 -13.56 -6.35 -0.75
CA VAL A 85 -12.23 -5.90 -0.32
C VAL A 85 -12.34 -4.53 0.32
N LEU A 86 -11.70 -4.36 1.47
CA LEU A 86 -11.49 -3.06 2.09
C LEU A 86 -10.05 -2.60 1.85
N VAL A 87 -9.89 -1.38 1.38
CA VAL A 87 -8.61 -0.69 1.28
C VAL A 87 -8.64 0.51 2.21
N ILE A 88 -7.69 0.62 3.13
CA ILE A 88 -7.56 1.71 4.09
C ILE A 88 -6.37 2.55 3.70
N GLY A 89 -6.58 3.85 3.47
CA GLY A 89 -5.58 4.71 2.83
C GLY A 89 -5.52 4.47 1.33
N ALA A 90 -4.34 4.44 0.73
CA ALA A 90 -4.15 4.21 -0.72
C ALA A 90 -4.87 5.24 -1.62
N GLY A 91 -4.92 6.49 -1.20
CA GLY A 91 -5.58 7.57 -1.96
C GLY A 91 -4.96 7.86 -3.32
N ASP A 92 -3.79 7.28 -3.63
CA ASP A 92 -3.19 7.30 -4.97
C ASP A 92 -3.89 6.37 -5.97
N GLY A 93 -4.61 5.35 -5.51
CA GLY A 93 -5.38 4.38 -6.30
C GLY A 93 -4.58 3.21 -6.87
N GLY A 94 -3.29 3.07 -6.55
CA GLY A 94 -2.45 1.98 -7.04
C GLY A 94 -2.90 0.61 -6.55
N ILE A 95 -3.21 0.49 -5.27
CA ILE A 95 -3.76 -0.74 -4.66
C ILE A 95 -5.13 -1.09 -5.28
N LEU A 96 -6.01 -0.09 -5.45
CA LEU A 96 -7.32 -0.33 -6.08
C LEU A 96 -7.17 -0.90 -7.48
N ARG A 97 -6.24 -0.35 -8.29
CA ARG A 97 -5.94 -0.84 -9.64
C ARG A 97 -5.56 -2.32 -9.63
N GLU A 98 -4.74 -2.75 -8.68
CA GLU A 98 -4.31 -4.14 -8.59
C GLU A 98 -5.45 -5.06 -8.11
N VAL A 99 -6.25 -4.63 -7.13
CA VAL A 99 -7.43 -5.36 -6.65
C VAL A 99 -8.46 -5.56 -7.76
N LEU A 100 -8.71 -4.53 -8.57
CA LEU A 100 -9.70 -4.56 -9.66
C LEU A 100 -9.33 -5.50 -10.82
N LYS A 101 -8.09 -6.00 -10.89
CA LYS A 101 -7.69 -7.07 -11.83
C LYS A 101 -8.39 -8.41 -11.54
N TYR A 102 -8.89 -8.61 -10.32
CA TYR A 102 -9.57 -9.85 -9.94
C TYR A 102 -11.04 -9.85 -10.36
N PRO A 103 -11.45 -10.76 -11.24
CA PRO A 103 -12.84 -10.78 -11.73
C PRO A 103 -13.84 -11.23 -10.66
N THR A 104 -13.37 -11.83 -9.57
CA THR A 104 -14.23 -12.22 -8.45
C THR A 104 -14.63 -11.05 -7.56
N VAL A 105 -13.91 -9.93 -7.62
CA VAL A 105 -14.17 -8.75 -6.81
C VAL A 105 -15.48 -8.11 -7.24
N ARG A 106 -16.38 -7.96 -6.28
CA ARG A 106 -17.71 -7.32 -6.43
C ARG A 106 -17.69 -5.90 -5.94
N THR A 107 -17.01 -5.68 -4.82
CA THR A 107 -16.91 -4.37 -4.17
C THR A 107 -15.50 -4.15 -3.64
N VAL A 108 -14.95 -2.99 -3.94
CA VAL A 108 -13.75 -2.45 -3.28
C VAL A 108 -14.19 -1.20 -2.54
N THR A 109 -14.11 -1.22 -1.23
CA THR A 109 -14.32 -0.02 -0.42
C THR A 109 -12.98 0.63 -0.12
N LEU A 110 -12.83 1.88 -0.48
CA LEU A 110 -11.70 2.73 -0.13
C LEU A 110 -12.09 3.60 1.06
N ALA A 111 -11.53 3.35 2.23
CA ALA A 111 -11.65 4.22 3.40
C ALA A 111 -10.44 5.15 3.45
N GLU A 112 -10.59 6.36 2.94
CA GLU A 112 -9.53 7.38 2.88
C GLU A 112 -9.92 8.59 3.75
N LEU A 113 -8.98 9.04 4.57
CA LEU A 113 -9.20 10.16 5.47
C LEU A 113 -9.25 11.51 4.74
N ASP A 114 -8.42 11.65 3.70
CA ASP A 114 -8.18 12.92 3.01
C ASP A 114 -8.66 12.86 1.55
N ALA A 115 -9.86 13.39 1.30
CA ALA A 115 -10.39 13.53 -0.05
C ALA A 115 -9.47 14.31 -0.99
N GLY A 116 -8.62 15.20 -0.45
CA GLY A 116 -7.64 15.96 -1.23
C GLY A 116 -6.59 15.08 -1.89
N VAL A 117 -6.15 14.02 -1.20
CA VAL A 117 -5.20 13.04 -1.77
C VAL A 117 -5.82 12.36 -2.98
N ILE A 118 -7.08 11.88 -2.86
CA ILE A 118 -7.80 11.26 -3.99
C ILE A 118 -7.91 12.23 -5.16
N ALA A 119 -8.36 13.45 -4.91
CA ALA A 119 -8.58 14.45 -5.96
C ALA A 119 -7.28 14.81 -6.71
N VAL A 120 -6.19 15.01 -5.96
CA VAL A 120 -4.88 15.32 -6.54
C VAL A 120 -4.33 14.11 -7.31
N SER A 121 -4.45 12.90 -6.75
CA SER A 121 -3.99 11.67 -7.39
C SER A 121 -4.77 11.37 -8.66
N ALA A 122 -6.08 11.49 -8.66
CA ALA A 122 -6.91 11.32 -9.86
C ALA A 122 -6.49 12.28 -11.00
N ARG A 123 -6.10 13.50 -10.65
CA ARG A 123 -5.69 14.52 -11.65
C ARG A 123 -4.26 14.32 -12.15
N TYR A 124 -3.34 13.94 -11.30
CA TYR A 124 -1.91 13.96 -11.62
C TYR A 124 -1.25 12.59 -11.76
N LEU A 125 -1.82 11.53 -11.20
CA LEU A 125 -1.23 10.18 -11.16
C LEU A 125 -2.02 9.17 -12.00
N SER A 126 -2.56 9.58 -13.14
CA SER A 126 -3.37 8.72 -14.02
C SER A 126 -2.67 7.43 -14.48
N ARG A 127 -1.33 7.43 -14.56
CA ARG A 127 -0.56 6.20 -14.86
C ARG A 127 -0.52 5.21 -13.69
N VAL A 128 -0.65 5.71 -12.46
CA VAL A 128 -0.73 4.88 -11.25
C VAL A 128 -2.15 4.34 -11.08
N ASN A 129 -3.14 5.20 -11.04
CA ASN A 129 -4.53 4.83 -10.70
C ASN A 129 -5.38 4.37 -11.88
N ARG A 130 -5.08 4.78 -13.13
CA ARG A 130 -5.83 4.41 -14.34
C ARG A 130 -7.35 4.62 -14.21
N ASP A 131 -7.75 5.75 -13.63
CA ASP A 131 -9.15 6.15 -13.43
C ASP A 131 -10.00 5.17 -12.57
N VAL A 132 -9.37 4.38 -11.70
CA VAL A 132 -10.05 3.38 -10.86
C VAL A 132 -11.16 3.95 -9.99
N PHE A 133 -11.09 5.21 -9.62
CA PHE A 133 -12.12 5.87 -8.81
C PHE A 133 -13.49 5.97 -9.52
N ARG A 134 -13.53 5.69 -10.84
CA ARG A 134 -14.77 5.64 -11.65
C ARG A 134 -15.26 4.22 -11.89
N ASP A 135 -14.52 3.18 -11.48
CA ASP A 135 -14.97 1.79 -11.62
C ASP A 135 -16.22 1.58 -10.75
N PRO A 136 -17.31 1.03 -11.28
CA PRO A 136 -18.57 0.84 -10.54
C PRO A 136 -18.45 -0.08 -9.34
N ARG A 137 -17.40 -0.86 -9.24
CA ARG A 137 -17.10 -1.70 -8.07
C ARG A 137 -16.46 -0.94 -6.93
N VAL A 138 -15.93 0.28 -7.17
CA VAL A 138 -15.26 1.09 -6.16
C VAL A 138 -16.25 1.96 -5.41
N ARG A 139 -16.19 1.91 -4.08
CA ARG A 139 -16.93 2.78 -3.17
C ARG A 139 -15.92 3.58 -2.37
N VAL A 140 -15.94 4.89 -2.56
CA VAL A 140 -15.07 5.82 -1.83
C VAL A 140 -15.80 6.31 -0.59
N GLU A 141 -15.22 6.04 0.56
CA GLU A 141 -15.69 6.49 1.87
C GLU A 141 -14.65 7.45 2.47
N ILE A 142 -15.01 8.73 2.59
CA ILE A 142 -14.13 9.70 3.24
C ILE A 142 -14.31 9.56 4.74
N ALA A 143 -13.45 8.76 5.36
CA ALA A 143 -13.61 8.34 6.75
C ALA A 143 -12.26 8.02 7.41
N ASP A 144 -12.24 8.09 8.73
CA ASP A 144 -11.19 7.49 9.53
C ASP A 144 -11.23 5.96 9.38
N GLY A 145 -10.13 5.38 8.87
CA GLY A 145 -10.03 3.95 8.56
C GLY A 145 -10.28 3.06 9.79
N ARG A 146 -9.85 3.49 10.98
CA ARG A 146 -10.10 2.74 12.22
C ARG A 146 -11.58 2.70 12.55
N ARG A 147 -12.25 3.84 12.57
CA ARG A 147 -13.70 3.93 12.83
C ARG A 147 -14.49 3.14 11.80
N TYR A 148 -14.04 3.20 10.53
CA TYR A 148 -14.71 2.46 9.46
C TYR A 148 -14.62 0.94 9.68
N VAL A 149 -13.46 0.40 10.01
CA VAL A 149 -13.26 -1.02 10.33
C VAL A 149 -14.10 -1.44 11.54
N GLU A 150 -14.04 -0.67 12.62
CA GLU A 150 -14.78 -0.94 13.86
C GLU A 150 -16.31 -0.99 13.65
N ALA A 151 -16.83 -0.17 12.74
CA ALA A 151 -18.25 -0.11 12.39
C ALA A 151 -18.73 -1.19 11.41
N ASN A 152 -17.81 -1.98 10.83
CA ASN A 152 -18.14 -2.94 9.76
C ASN A 152 -17.65 -4.36 10.05
N PRO A 153 -18.07 -5.00 11.15
CA PRO A 153 -17.69 -6.39 11.43
C PRO A 153 -18.33 -7.35 10.43
N GLY A 154 -17.63 -8.46 10.12
CA GLY A 154 -18.14 -9.56 9.30
C GLY A 154 -18.38 -9.23 7.82
N ARG A 155 -17.73 -8.21 7.26
CA ARG A 155 -18.04 -7.71 5.90
C ARG A 155 -17.05 -8.08 4.81
N PHE A 156 -15.76 -8.19 5.12
CA PHE A 156 -14.71 -8.23 4.14
C PHE A 156 -14.06 -9.61 4.02
N ASP A 157 -13.61 -9.94 2.83
CA ASP A 157 -12.82 -11.12 2.55
C ASP A 157 -11.31 -10.79 2.67
N VAL A 158 -10.94 -9.60 2.23
CA VAL A 158 -9.56 -9.09 2.27
C VAL A 158 -9.57 -7.64 2.77
N VAL A 159 -8.64 -7.31 3.63
CA VAL A 159 -8.35 -5.94 4.07
C VAL A 159 -6.91 -5.62 3.69
N ILE A 160 -6.68 -4.50 3.01
CA ILE A 160 -5.35 -3.99 2.67
C ILE A 160 -5.20 -2.62 3.31
N MET A 161 -4.19 -2.44 4.13
CA MET A 161 -3.88 -1.17 4.78
C MET A 161 -2.63 -0.55 4.14
N ASP A 162 -2.83 0.53 3.43
CA ASP A 162 -1.80 1.32 2.78
C ASP A 162 -1.88 2.77 3.25
N VAL A 163 -1.33 3.00 4.42
CA VAL A 163 -1.32 4.29 5.11
C VAL A 163 0.13 4.74 5.33
N THR A 164 0.30 5.99 5.75
CA THR A 164 1.63 6.50 6.13
C THR A 164 2.21 5.73 7.33
N ASP A 165 3.51 5.83 7.51
CA ASP A 165 4.28 5.22 8.61
C ASP A 165 3.64 5.48 10.00
N PRO A 166 3.95 4.68 11.04
CA PRO A 166 3.30 4.73 12.36
C PRO A 166 3.66 5.97 13.18
N PHE A 167 3.52 7.15 12.57
CA PHE A 167 3.71 8.46 13.19
C PHE A 167 2.43 9.29 13.15
N GLY A 168 2.32 10.25 14.05
CA GLY A 168 1.15 11.14 14.10
C GLY A 168 -0.16 10.37 14.15
N ASN A 169 -1.09 10.70 13.26
CA ASN A 169 -2.43 10.11 13.22
C ASN A 169 -2.44 8.63 12.85
N SER A 170 -1.50 8.17 12.03
CA SER A 170 -1.43 6.78 11.57
C SER A 170 -1.07 5.80 12.69
N LYS A 171 -0.39 6.25 13.76
CA LYS A 171 0.03 5.41 14.89
C LYS A 171 -1.11 4.56 15.47
N MET A 172 -2.33 5.08 15.46
CA MET A 172 -3.49 4.39 16.01
C MET A 172 -3.95 3.19 15.16
N LEU A 173 -3.47 3.08 13.92
CA LEU A 173 -3.72 1.96 13.01
C LEU A 173 -2.69 0.81 13.16
N TYR A 174 -1.71 0.97 14.02
CA TYR A 174 -0.68 -0.05 14.30
C TYR A 174 -0.83 -0.66 15.70
N THR A 175 -2.02 -0.55 16.30
CA THR A 175 -2.31 -1.06 17.64
C THR A 175 -2.97 -2.44 17.60
N ARG A 176 -2.81 -3.20 18.67
CA ARG A 176 -3.47 -4.50 18.85
C ARG A 176 -4.98 -4.40 18.75
N GLU A 177 -5.55 -3.35 19.28
CA GLU A 177 -6.99 -3.08 19.25
C GLU A 177 -7.49 -2.91 17.82
N PHE A 178 -6.75 -2.16 16.99
CA PHE A 178 -7.06 -2.00 15.58
C PHE A 178 -6.91 -3.32 14.81
N PHE A 179 -5.83 -4.06 15.00
CA PHE A 179 -5.67 -5.36 14.34
C PHE A 179 -6.75 -6.37 14.74
N ARG A 180 -7.23 -6.32 15.98
CA ARG A 180 -8.41 -7.10 16.42
C ARG A 180 -9.68 -6.63 15.72
N ALA A 181 -9.85 -5.32 15.48
CA ALA A 181 -10.99 -4.80 14.73
C ALA A 181 -10.93 -5.27 13.27
N VAL A 182 -9.75 -5.24 12.62
CA VAL A 182 -9.55 -5.81 11.28
C VAL A 182 -9.93 -7.29 11.26
N ARG A 183 -9.46 -8.09 12.20
CA ARG A 183 -9.81 -9.51 12.29
C ARG A 183 -11.32 -9.73 12.44
N ARG A 184 -12.02 -8.92 13.24
CA ARG A 184 -13.48 -8.97 13.39
C ARG A 184 -14.24 -8.49 12.15
N SER A 185 -13.61 -7.68 11.29
CA SER A 185 -14.24 -7.21 10.05
C SER A 185 -14.30 -8.28 8.96
N PHE A 186 -13.57 -9.38 9.10
CA PHE A 186 -13.62 -10.49 8.18
C PHE A 186 -14.97 -11.21 8.22
N ARG A 187 -15.44 -11.61 7.04
CA ARG A 187 -16.68 -12.38 6.85
C ARG A 187 -16.63 -13.74 7.54
N ASP A 188 -15.45 -14.37 7.51
CA ASP A 188 -15.18 -15.64 8.13
C ASP A 188 -13.70 -15.74 8.53
N ARG A 189 -13.30 -16.92 9.04
CA ARG A 189 -11.92 -17.17 9.47
C ARG A 189 -10.89 -17.21 8.33
N GLY A 190 -11.33 -17.27 7.08
CA GLY A 190 -10.47 -17.24 5.89
C GLY A 190 -10.04 -15.85 5.45
N GLY A 191 -10.44 -14.82 6.19
CA GLY A 191 -10.06 -13.44 5.89
C GLY A 191 -8.55 -13.22 5.90
N VAL A 192 -8.09 -12.30 5.04
CA VAL A 192 -6.66 -11.98 4.87
C VAL A 192 -6.45 -10.48 5.03
N PHE A 193 -5.45 -10.12 5.82
CA PHE A 193 -5.00 -8.75 6.04
C PHE A 193 -3.61 -8.55 5.44
N SER A 194 -3.41 -7.51 4.65
CA SER A 194 -2.10 -7.08 4.15
C SER A 194 -1.79 -5.66 4.57
N MET A 195 -0.57 -5.43 5.00
CA MET A 195 -0.07 -4.12 5.37
C MET A 195 1.45 -4.03 5.20
N HIS A 196 1.99 -2.82 5.15
CA HIS A 196 3.43 -2.66 5.31
C HIS A 196 3.82 -2.70 6.79
N GLY A 197 4.95 -3.34 7.08
CA GLY A 197 5.47 -3.54 8.45
C GLY A 197 6.72 -2.71 8.75
N GLU A 198 6.99 -1.65 8.03
CA GLU A 198 8.20 -0.83 8.13
C GLU A 198 9.49 -1.50 7.60
N SER A 199 10.59 -0.79 7.70
CA SER A 199 11.89 -1.31 7.31
C SER A 199 12.62 -1.97 8.49
N PRO A 200 13.00 -3.26 8.37
CA PRO A 200 13.82 -3.92 9.39
C PRO A 200 15.24 -3.34 9.47
N VAL A 201 15.67 -2.61 8.42
CA VAL A 201 17.04 -2.04 8.33
C VAL A 201 17.10 -0.63 8.90
N THR A 202 16.20 0.25 8.48
CA THR A 202 16.27 1.67 8.83
C THR A 202 15.44 2.04 10.05
N ARG A 203 14.43 1.21 10.39
CA ARG A 203 13.52 1.41 11.54
C ARG A 203 13.21 0.10 12.30
N PRO A 204 14.24 -0.61 12.78
CA PRO A 204 14.09 -1.96 13.35
C PRO A 204 13.20 -1.99 14.60
N GLU A 205 13.14 -0.91 15.39
CA GLU A 205 12.28 -0.85 16.57
C GLU A 205 10.80 -0.82 16.19
N ALA A 206 10.42 0.02 15.21
CA ALA A 206 9.05 0.08 14.71
C ALA A 206 8.64 -1.25 14.07
N TYR A 207 9.49 -1.79 13.20
CA TYR A 207 9.31 -3.12 12.59
C TYR A 207 9.07 -4.21 13.66
N ASN A 208 9.97 -4.34 14.63
CA ASN A 208 9.85 -5.34 15.69
C ASN A 208 8.58 -5.17 16.54
N CYS A 209 8.18 -3.92 16.81
CA CYS A 209 6.97 -3.62 17.55
C CYS A 209 5.73 -4.08 16.77
N ILE A 210 5.65 -3.79 15.48
CA ILE A 210 4.56 -4.21 14.59
C ILE A 210 4.49 -5.72 14.54
N GLN A 211 5.62 -6.42 14.28
CA GLN A 211 5.69 -7.88 14.23
C GLN A 211 5.19 -8.54 15.53
N LYS A 212 5.64 -8.05 16.68
CA LYS A 212 5.17 -8.54 17.97
C LYS A 212 3.67 -8.32 18.16
N THR A 213 3.16 -7.15 17.76
CA THR A 213 1.74 -6.81 17.90
C THR A 213 0.86 -7.70 17.03
N LEU A 214 1.22 -7.89 15.76
CA LEU A 214 0.49 -8.76 14.83
C LEU A 214 0.38 -10.20 15.35
N ARG A 215 1.48 -10.77 15.91
CA ARG A 215 1.50 -12.12 16.50
C ARG A 215 0.58 -12.30 17.71
N THR A 216 0.15 -11.21 18.36
CA THR A 216 -0.85 -11.28 19.44
C THR A 216 -2.28 -11.39 18.91
N VAL A 217 -2.50 -11.23 17.59
CA VAL A 217 -3.83 -11.18 16.99
C VAL A 217 -4.05 -12.26 15.95
N PHE A 218 -3.10 -12.46 15.04
CA PHE A 218 -3.23 -13.40 13.91
C PHE A 218 -2.44 -14.68 14.18
N HIS A 219 -2.97 -15.80 13.69
CA HIS A 219 -2.32 -17.10 13.81
C HIS A 219 -1.13 -17.26 12.86
N SER A 220 -1.27 -16.80 11.63
CA SER A 220 -0.22 -16.81 10.60
C SER A 220 0.14 -15.40 10.17
N ILE A 221 1.44 -15.14 10.05
CA ILE A 221 2.01 -13.92 9.52
C ILE A 221 3.11 -14.30 8.56
N SER A 222 2.92 -14.01 7.29
CA SER A 222 3.93 -14.17 6.25
C SER A 222 4.49 -12.80 5.92
N THR A 223 5.78 -12.60 6.15
CA THR A 223 6.46 -11.31 5.90
C THR A 223 7.31 -11.43 4.64
N MET A 224 7.06 -10.58 3.68
CA MET A 224 7.85 -10.38 2.46
C MET A 224 8.80 -9.21 2.64
N TYR A 225 9.99 -9.30 2.09
CA TYR A 225 10.98 -8.22 2.10
C TYR A 225 11.27 -7.77 0.67
N VAL A 226 10.97 -6.52 0.37
CA VAL A 226 11.10 -5.95 -0.96
C VAL A 226 11.95 -4.69 -0.90
N TYR A 227 12.97 -4.59 -1.75
CA TYR A 227 13.68 -3.33 -1.90
C TYR A 227 12.80 -2.34 -2.67
N ILE A 228 12.45 -1.23 -2.02
CA ILE A 228 11.66 -0.17 -2.62
C ILE A 228 12.58 1.01 -2.93
N GLN A 229 12.85 1.21 -4.22
CA GLN A 229 13.80 2.23 -4.67
C GLN A 229 13.43 3.64 -4.18
N MET A 230 12.15 3.99 -4.20
CA MET A 230 11.68 5.31 -3.75
C MET A 230 11.84 5.55 -2.25
N TYR A 231 11.94 4.47 -1.45
CA TYR A 231 12.20 4.54 -0.01
C TYR A 231 13.68 4.28 0.32
N ALA A 232 14.50 3.97 -0.70
CA ALA A 232 15.93 3.68 -0.61
C ALA A 232 16.31 2.63 0.45
N THR A 233 15.41 1.70 0.75
CA THR A 233 15.60 0.67 1.79
C THR A 233 14.83 -0.61 1.49
N LEU A 234 15.18 -1.67 2.23
CA LEU A 234 14.39 -2.88 2.31
C LEU A 234 13.12 -2.59 3.11
N TRP A 235 11.97 -2.94 2.56
CA TRP A 235 10.66 -2.71 3.16
C TRP A 235 9.97 -4.03 3.45
N SER A 236 9.25 -4.14 4.56
CA SER A 236 8.47 -5.33 4.83
C SER A 236 7.00 -5.15 4.46
N ILE A 237 6.41 -6.23 3.95
CA ILE A 237 4.98 -6.34 3.69
C ILE A 237 4.50 -7.59 4.43
N ASP A 238 3.55 -7.40 5.33
CA ASP A 238 2.98 -8.46 6.15
C ASP A 238 1.64 -8.91 5.61
N VAL A 239 1.46 -10.21 5.48
CA VAL A 239 0.17 -10.82 5.16
C VAL A 239 -0.25 -11.73 6.30
N CYS A 240 -1.36 -11.40 6.92
CA CYS A 240 -1.85 -12.03 8.15
C CYS A 240 -3.16 -12.75 7.90
N SER A 241 -3.32 -13.95 8.46
CA SER A 241 -4.54 -14.73 8.41
C SER A 241 -4.62 -15.72 9.59
N ASP A 242 -5.82 -16.24 9.87
CA ASP A 242 -5.99 -17.32 10.83
C ASP A 242 -5.90 -18.72 10.19
N THR A 243 -6.00 -18.80 8.86
CA THR A 243 -6.11 -20.09 8.15
C THR A 243 -5.16 -20.24 6.98
N THR A 244 -4.56 -19.16 6.52
CA THR A 244 -3.65 -19.16 5.37
C THR A 244 -2.25 -18.77 5.80
N ASP A 245 -1.30 -19.63 5.48
CA ASP A 245 0.13 -19.35 5.57
C ASP A 245 0.69 -19.24 4.14
N LEU A 246 1.04 -18.02 3.73
CA LEU A 246 1.60 -17.79 2.39
C LEU A 246 3.01 -18.38 2.25
N CYS A 247 3.80 -18.42 3.32
CA CYS A 247 5.13 -19.03 3.29
C CYS A 247 5.07 -20.53 3.01
N ALA A 248 3.96 -21.19 3.36
CA ALA A 248 3.73 -22.60 3.04
C ALA A 248 3.16 -22.81 1.63
N MET A 249 2.78 -21.76 0.92
CA MET A 249 2.21 -21.86 -0.43
C MET A 249 3.33 -22.00 -1.47
N ARG A 250 3.27 -23.06 -2.28
CA ARG A 250 4.23 -23.26 -3.37
C ARG A 250 4.02 -22.23 -4.50
N ALA A 251 5.10 -21.78 -5.12
CA ALA A 251 5.08 -20.84 -6.28
C ALA A 251 4.02 -21.22 -7.33
N ARG A 252 3.98 -22.49 -7.75
CA ARG A 252 3.00 -23.01 -8.71
C ARG A 252 1.54 -22.79 -8.30
N THR A 253 1.25 -22.72 -7.02
CA THR A 253 -0.12 -22.48 -6.52
C THR A 253 -0.50 -21.03 -6.72
N ILE A 254 0.41 -20.11 -6.45
CA ILE A 254 0.25 -18.67 -6.70
C ILE A 254 0.06 -18.41 -8.20
N ASP A 255 0.98 -18.93 -9.03
CA ASP A 255 0.93 -18.72 -10.49
C ASP A 255 -0.36 -19.29 -11.09
N ARG A 256 -0.83 -20.47 -10.61
CA ARG A 256 -2.11 -21.03 -11.02
C ARG A 256 -3.29 -20.14 -10.63
N LYS A 257 -3.29 -19.54 -9.42
CA LYS A 257 -4.34 -18.59 -9.01
C LYS A 257 -4.35 -17.35 -9.89
N LEU A 258 -3.18 -16.73 -10.13
CA LEU A 258 -3.06 -15.59 -11.02
C LEU A 258 -3.59 -15.93 -12.42
N SER A 259 -3.21 -17.07 -12.98
CA SER A 259 -3.68 -17.54 -14.28
C SER A 259 -5.18 -17.80 -14.30
N THR A 260 -5.75 -18.43 -13.27
CA THR A 260 -7.19 -18.69 -13.14
C THR A 260 -8.01 -17.41 -13.13
N TYR A 261 -7.47 -16.35 -12.54
CA TYR A 261 -8.11 -15.02 -12.55
C TYR A 261 -7.78 -14.18 -13.80
N GLY A 262 -7.00 -14.73 -14.74
CA GLY A 262 -6.59 -14.02 -15.97
C GLY A 262 -5.63 -12.87 -15.73
N ILE A 263 -4.98 -12.82 -14.57
CA ILE A 263 -4.04 -11.74 -14.22
C ILE A 263 -2.74 -11.93 -14.98
N ARG A 264 -2.38 -10.92 -15.74
CA ARG A 264 -1.20 -10.91 -16.61
C ARG A 264 -0.47 -9.57 -16.52
N GLY A 265 0.79 -9.55 -16.97
CA GLY A 265 1.59 -8.33 -17.09
C GLY A 265 2.02 -7.74 -15.75
N LEU A 266 2.07 -8.54 -14.69
CA LEU A 266 2.70 -8.15 -13.44
C LEU A 266 4.21 -8.02 -13.67
N LYS A 267 4.82 -7.04 -13.04
CA LYS A 267 6.24 -6.72 -13.21
C LYS A 267 7.11 -7.26 -12.09
N MET A 268 6.52 -7.41 -10.92
CA MET A 268 7.23 -7.78 -9.70
C MET A 268 6.68 -9.07 -9.06
N PHE A 269 5.37 -9.26 -9.03
CA PHE A 269 4.76 -10.36 -8.29
C PHE A 269 4.53 -11.60 -9.17
N SER A 270 5.02 -12.74 -8.70
CA SER A 270 4.78 -14.09 -9.22
C SER A 270 4.97 -15.10 -8.10
N GLY A 271 4.63 -16.37 -8.31
CA GLY A 271 4.91 -17.41 -7.34
C GLY A 271 6.40 -17.52 -7.00
N ARG A 272 7.25 -17.43 -8.02
CA ARG A 272 8.72 -17.50 -7.85
C ARG A 272 9.27 -16.29 -7.08
N THR A 273 8.77 -15.08 -7.37
CA THR A 273 9.23 -13.90 -6.62
C THR A 273 8.73 -13.89 -5.19
N LEU A 274 7.52 -14.42 -4.93
CA LEU A 274 7.02 -14.58 -3.56
C LEU A 274 7.91 -15.52 -2.73
N GLU A 275 8.39 -16.62 -3.31
CA GLU A 275 9.33 -17.55 -2.61
C GLU A 275 10.69 -16.90 -2.33
N ALA A 276 11.07 -15.84 -3.06
CA ALA A 276 12.33 -15.12 -2.92
C ALA A 276 12.25 -13.87 -2.04
N MET A 277 11.05 -13.44 -1.67
CA MET A 277 10.79 -12.30 -0.79
C MET A 277 10.73 -12.71 0.68
#